data_5f41618e9baf1570087025030cc0e563
#
_entry.id   5f41618e9baf1570087025030cc0e563
#
_cell.length_a   1.000
_cell.length_b   1.000
_cell.length_c   1.000
_cell.angle_alpha   90.00
_cell.angle_beta   90.00
_cell.angle_gamma   90.00
#
_symmetry.space_group_name_H-M   'P 1'
#
loop_
_entity.id
_entity.type
_entity.pdbx_description
1 polymer ?
#
loop_
_entity_poly.entity_id
_entity_poly.type
_entity_poly.pdbx_seq_one_letter_code
_entity_poly.pdbx_strand_id
1 'polypeptide(L)'
;YLEGSILTNSFFDRSDETPTGGLHLDAIVRERAKQLFHSDHAIVRLGNIVAASRVVFQALLAEGDMVLSLNLRKKDHVAGLSYRFENYGIEPGTQEIDWGAVREQAERVKPRLIIFSPVSFPRTIDYQILYEIAQTVDAYLWVDISQSVGLVASKLVPSPVPLADVVTFSTRDSLRGPDGAIVLTKTDLAARMDAAVI
;
A
#
# COMPACT_ATOMS: atom_id res chain seq x y z
N TYR A 1 -24.89 6.32 1.14
CA TYR A 1 -25.74 7.33 0.45
C TYR A 1 -25.13 7.81 -0.86
N LEU A 2 -23.78 7.89 -0.99
CA LEU A 2 -23.12 8.34 -2.22
C LEU A 2 -23.17 7.29 -3.34
N GLU A 3 -23.13 6.00 -3.02
CA GLU A 3 -23.20 4.91 -4.01
C GLU A 3 -24.50 4.88 -4.81
N GLY A 4 -25.60 5.39 -4.24
CA GLY A 4 -26.88 5.54 -4.95
C GLY A 4 -27.11 6.94 -5.55
N SER A 5 -26.11 7.81 -5.53
CA SER A 5 -26.24 9.16 -6.06
C SER A 5 -25.92 9.24 -7.55
N ILE A 6 -26.33 10.34 -8.19
CA ILE A 6 -25.99 10.63 -9.61
C ILE A 6 -24.46 10.71 -9.83
N LEU A 7 -23.69 10.95 -8.77
CA LEU A 7 -22.22 11.04 -8.83
C LEU A 7 -21.56 9.69 -9.16
N THR A 8 -22.23 8.57 -8.89
CA THR A 8 -21.70 7.24 -9.24
C THR A 8 -21.79 6.94 -10.74
N ASN A 9 -22.66 7.66 -11.45
CA ASN A 9 -22.86 7.52 -12.89
C ASN A 9 -22.09 8.55 -13.71
N SER A 10 -21.34 9.44 -13.04
CA SER A 10 -20.61 10.51 -13.71
C SER A 10 -19.19 10.06 -14.02
N PHE A 11 -18.81 10.17 -15.29
CA PHE A 11 -17.42 10.02 -15.71
C PHE A 11 -16.69 11.35 -15.50
N PHE A 12 -15.68 11.36 -14.63
CA PHE A 12 -14.89 12.56 -14.36
C PHE A 12 -13.53 12.42 -15.06
N ASP A 13 -13.33 13.18 -16.13
CA ASP A 13 -12.03 13.35 -16.75
C ASP A 13 -11.23 14.44 -16.03
N ARG A 14 -9.90 14.28 -15.97
CA ARG A 14 -8.97 15.28 -15.45
C ARG A 14 -8.97 16.58 -16.27
N SER A 15 -9.45 16.54 -17.53
CA SER A 15 -9.51 17.68 -18.44
C SER A 15 -10.71 18.59 -18.22
N ASP A 16 -11.70 18.18 -17.45
CA ASP A 16 -12.89 18.99 -17.20
C ASP A 16 -12.60 20.06 -16.14
N GLU A 17 -12.36 21.27 -16.61
CA GLU A 17 -12.25 22.49 -15.78
C GLU A 17 -13.58 22.90 -15.10
N THR A 18 -14.66 22.18 -15.37
CA THR A 18 -15.94 22.43 -14.71
C THR A 18 -15.87 21.97 -13.26
N PRO A 19 -16.28 22.81 -12.29
CA PRO A 19 -16.32 22.46 -10.88
C PRO A 19 -17.47 21.47 -10.62
N THR A 20 -17.33 20.26 -11.14
CA THR A 20 -18.23 19.17 -10.84
C THR A 20 -17.94 18.61 -9.45
N GLY A 21 -18.98 18.30 -8.70
CA GLY A 21 -18.88 17.88 -7.29
C GLY A 21 -17.91 16.70 -7.04
N GLY A 22 -17.51 15.95 -8.09
CA GLY A 22 -16.58 14.84 -7.99
C GLY A 22 -15.14 15.24 -7.65
N LEU A 23 -14.59 16.28 -8.29
CA LEU A 23 -13.25 16.80 -7.98
C LEU A 23 -13.17 17.32 -6.55
N HIS A 24 -14.26 17.93 -6.09
CA HIS A 24 -14.35 18.44 -4.72
C HIS A 24 -14.41 17.30 -3.70
N LEU A 25 -15.13 16.21 -4.00
CA LEU A 25 -15.18 15.02 -3.14
C LEU A 25 -13.82 14.34 -3.02
N ASP A 26 -13.09 14.18 -4.12
CA ASP A 26 -11.74 13.61 -4.08
C ASP A 26 -10.78 14.44 -3.22
N ALA A 27 -10.84 15.76 -3.33
CA ALA A 27 -10.03 16.64 -2.51
C ALA A 27 -10.36 16.48 -1.02
N ILE A 28 -11.65 16.39 -0.67
CA ILE A 28 -12.08 16.14 0.72
C ILE A 28 -11.60 14.79 1.22
N VAL A 29 -11.76 13.71 0.43
CA VAL A 29 -11.35 12.36 0.82
C VAL A 29 -9.84 12.30 0.99
N ARG A 30 -9.08 12.92 0.07
CA ARG A 30 -7.62 13.02 0.16
C ARG A 30 -7.17 13.68 1.45
N GLU A 31 -7.71 14.86 1.74
CA GLU A 31 -7.33 15.59 2.96
C GLU A 31 -7.73 14.84 4.23
N ARG A 32 -8.89 14.19 4.26
CA ARG A 32 -9.30 13.36 5.39
C ARG A 32 -8.39 12.15 5.59
N ALA A 33 -7.98 11.47 4.51
CA ALA A 33 -7.05 10.36 4.58
C ALA A 33 -5.68 10.81 5.11
N LYS A 34 -5.15 11.94 4.60
CA LYS A 34 -3.89 12.51 5.10
C LYS A 34 -3.96 12.84 6.58
N GLN A 35 -5.04 13.48 7.02
CA GLN A 35 -5.23 13.85 8.43
C GLN A 35 -5.38 12.63 9.33
N LEU A 36 -6.18 11.64 8.92
CA LEU A 36 -6.47 10.45 9.71
C LEU A 36 -5.21 9.59 9.95
N PHE A 37 -4.38 9.43 8.92
CA PHE A 37 -3.21 8.57 8.95
C PHE A 37 -1.89 9.33 9.13
N HIS A 38 -1.92 10.67 9.21
CA HIS A 38 -0.74 11.54 9.27
C HIS A 38 0.23 11.31 8.10
N SER A 39 -0.32 11.21 6.88
CA SER A 39 0.44 11.02 5.64
C SER A 39 0.62 12.34 4.90
N ASP A 40 1.75 12.48 4.21
CA ASP A 40 2.04 13.67 3.40
C ASP A 40 1.14 13.74 2.17
N HIS A 41 0.92 12.59 1.51
CA HIS A 41 0.15 12.49 0.28
C HIS A 41 -0.78 11.27 0.28
N ALA A 42 -1.91 11.38 -0.44
CA ALA A 42 -2.87 10.30 -0.59
C ALA A 42 -3.46 10.25 -2.00
N ILE A 43 -3.56 9.06 -2.58
CA ILE A 43 -4.27 8.77 -3.82
C ILE A 43 -5.56 8.04 -3.47
N VAL A 44 -6.71 8.56 -3.93
CA VAL A 44 -8.04 8.11 -3.51
C VAL A 44 -8.93 7.62 -4.64
N ARG A 45 -8.48 7.73 -5.91
CA ARG A 45 -9.26 7.34 -7.11
C ARG A 45 -8.97 5.93 -7.58
N LEU A 46 -8.87 4.99 -6.69
CA LEU A 46 -8.52 3.60 -7.02
C LEU A 46 -9.70 2.68 -6.70
N GLY A 47 -10.21 1.99 -7.71
CA GLY A 47 -11.41 1.16 -7.58
C GLY A 47 -11.23 -0.07 -6.68
N ASN A 48 -10.00 -0.52 -6.45
CA ASN A 48 -9.71 -1.66 -5.57
C ASN A 48 -8.21 -1.75 -5.26
N ILE A 49 -7.86 -2.67 -4.35
CA ILE A 49 -6.47 -2.87 -3.91
C ILE A 49 -5.53 -3.37 -5.02
N VAL A 50 -6.05 -4.06 -6.04
CA VAL A 50 -5.24 -4.49 -7.19
C VAL A 50 -4.81 -3.29 -8.03
N ALA A 51 -5.70 -2.31 -8.23
CA ALA A 51 -5.36 -1.05 -8.89
C ALA A 51 -4.31 -0.28 -8.10
N ALA A 52 -4.45 -0.21 -6.76
CA ALA A 52 -3.45 0.40 -5.88
C ALA A 52 -2.09 -0.29 -6.01
N SER A 53 -2.05 -1.61 -6.00
CA SER A 53 -0.81 -2.39 -6.18
C SER A 53 -0.13 -2.09 -7.52
N ARG A 54 -0.90 -1.97 -8.61
CA ARG A 54 -0.35 -1.61 -9.93
C ARG A 54 0.31 -0.23 -9.91
N VAL A 55 -0.35 0.76 -9.32
CA VAL A 55 0.22 2.11 -9.17
C VAL A 55 1.55 2.05 -8.43
N VAL A 56 1.63 1.32 -7.31
CA VAL A 56 2.86 1.19 -6.54
C VAL A 56 3.97 0.54 -7.36
N PHE A 57 3.68 -0.58 -8.05
CA PHE A 57 4.68 -1.25 -8.88
C PHE A 57 5.16 -0.35 -10.02
N GLN A 58 4.26 0.28 -10.77
CA GLN A 58 4.61 1.17 -11.87
C GLN A 58 5.41 2.40 -11.41
N ALA A 59 5.08 2.93 -10.23
CA ALA A 59 5.77 4.08 -9.68
C ALA A 59 7.18 3.72 -9.18
N LEU A 60 7.40 2.56 -8.57
CA LEU A 60 8.65 2.28 -7.85
C LEU A 60 9.61 1.35 -8.58
N LEU A 61 9.15 0.55 -9.53
CA LEU A 61 9.93 -0.52 -10.13
C LEU A 61 10.16 -0.30 -11.62
N ALA A 62 11.31 -0.80 -12.09
CA ALA A 62 11.63 -1.03 -13.48
C ALA A 62 11.55 -2.53 -13.83
N GLU A 63 11.48 -2.85 -15.12
CA GLU A 63 11.49 -4.24 -15.59
C GLU A 63 12.72 -4.99 -15.05
N GLY A 64 12.48 -6.18 -14.52
CA GLY A 64 13.54 -7.05 -13.96
C GLY A 64 13.93 -6.73 -12.51
N ASP A 65 13.39 -5.69 -11.90
CA ASP A 65 13.66 -5.39 -10.49
C ASP A 65 13.26 -6.55 -9.57
N MET A 66 14.01 -6.71 -8.48
CA MET A 66 13.77 -7.72 -7.46
C MET A 66 12.82 -7.18 -6.39
N VAL A 67 11.81 -7.97 -6.08
CA VAL A 67 10.84 -7.71 -5.00
C VAL A 67 10.95 -8.80 -3.95
N LEU A 68 11.06 -8.41 -2.69
CA LEU A 68 11.01 -9.32 -1.55
C LEU A 68 9.66 -9.16 -0.85
N SER A 69 8.85 -10.21 -0.77
CA SER A 69 7.50 -10.10 -0.22
C SER A 69 7.17 -11.18 0.82
N LEU A 70 6.31 -10.84 1.78
CA LEU A 70 5.72 -11.81 2.68
C LEU A 70 4.74 -12.69 1.89
N ASN A 71 5.07 -13.97 1.77
CA ASN A 71 4.21 -14.92 1.08
C ASN A 71 3.46 -15.82 2.07
N LEU A 72 2.24 -15.45 2.36
CA LEU A 72 1.31 -16.32 3.07
C LEU A 72 0.50 -17.22 2.10
N ARG A 73 0.45 -16.86 0.79
CA ARG A 73 -0.22 -17.63 -0.27
C ARG A 73 0.54 -17.48 -1.58
N LYS A 74 0.94 -18.58 -2.18
CA LYS A 74 1.74 -18.64 -3.43
C LYS A 74 1.10 -18.01 -4.69
N LYS A 75 -0.07 -17.38 -4.62
CA LYS A 75 -0.88 -17.03 -5.81
C LYS A 75 -1.29 -15.56 -5.95
N ASP A 76 -0.97 -14.70 -5.00
CA ASP A 76 -1.53 -13.33 -4.99
C ASP A 76 -0.64 -12.27 -5.66
N HIS A 77 0.38 -12.68 -6.41
CA HIS A 77 1.16 -11.76 -7.21
C HIS A 77 0.40 -11.40 -8.48
N VAL A 78 0.32 -10.12 -8.77
CA VAL A 78 -0.27 -9.58 -10.00
C VAL A 78 0.42 -10.25 -11.19
N ALA A 79 -0.22 -11.25 -11.75
CA ALA A 79 0.30 -12.03 -12.86
C ALA A 79 0.57 -11.12 -14.06
N GLY A 80 1.74 -11.25 -14.67
CA GLY A 80 2.10 -10.57 -15.89
C GLY A 80 2.98 -9.33 -15.77
N LEU A 81 3.52 -9.03 -14.58
CA LEU A 81 4.53 -8.00 -14.42
C LEU A 81 5.94 -8.59 -14.60
N SER A 82 6.81 -7.86 -15.29
CA SER A 82 8.18 -8.29 -15.60
C SER A 82 9.14 -8.15 -14.41
N TYR A 83 8.66 -8.37 -13.18
CA TYR A 83 9.47 -8.29 -11.97
C TYR A 83 9.85 -9.67 -11.45
N ARG A 84 10.95 -9.74 -10.71
CA ARG A 84 11.41 -10.96 -10.05
C ARG A 84 10.99 -10.94 -8.60
N PHE A 85 10.37 -12.02 -8.11
CA PHE A 85 9.90 -12.14 -6.75
C PHE A 85 10.68 -13.18 -5.98
N GLU A 86 11.14 -12.80 -4.80
CA GLU A 86 11.50 -13.72 -3.73
C GLU A 86 10.57 -13.50 -2.54
N ASN A 87 10.32 -14.59 -1.79
CA ASN A 87 9.37 -14.56 -0.70
C ASN A 87 10.05 -14.94 0.61
N TYR A 88 9.69 -14.24 1.66
CA TYR A 88 9.93 -14.65 3.02
C TYR A 88 8.62 -15.15 3.65
N GLY A 89 8.70 -15.95 4.70
CA GLY A 89 7.53 -16.60 5.29
C GLY A 89 7.50 -16.56 6.80
N ILE A 90 6.54 -17.31 7.31
CA ILE A 90 6.36 -17.57 8.72
C ILE A 90 7.04 -18.91 9.02
N GLU A 91 7.78 -18.98 10.10
CA GLU A 91 8.37 -20.22 10.60
C GLU A 91 7.25 -21.18 11.07
N PRO A 92 7.21 -22.42 10.55
CA PRO A 92 6.09 -23.34 10.85
C PRO A 92 5.97 -23.71 12.33
N GLY A 93 7.08 -23.71 13.08
CA GLY A 93 7.11 -24.11 14.49
C GLY A 93 6.60 -23.03 15.44
N THR A 94 7.06 -21.78 15.24
CA THR A 94 6.73 -20.64 16.10
C THR A 94 5.56 -19.81 15.60
N GLN A 95 5.22 -19.96 14.32
CA GLN A 95 4.25 -19.12 13.62
C GLN A 95 4.62 -17.62 13.66
N GLU A 96 5.92 -17.32 13.73
CA GLU A 96 6.48 -15.99 13.72
C GLU A 96 7.32 -15.77 12.46
N ILE A 97 7.63 -14.51 12.16
CA ILE A 97 8.55 -14.16 11.10
C ILE A 97 9.96 -14.15 11.70
N ASP A 98 10.87 -14.95 11.13
CA ASP A 98 12.30 -14.88 11.47
C ASP A 98 12.92 -13.65 10.79
N TRP A 99 12.99 -12.56 11.53
CA TRP A 99 13.55 -11.30 11.03
C TRP A 99 15.04 -11.37 10.73
N GLY A 100 15.78 -12.28 11.37
CA GLY A 100 17.18 -12.57 11.05
C GLY A 100 17.31 -13.14 9.65
N ALA A 101 16.54 -14.20 9.37
CA ALA A 101 16.49 -14.79 8.03
C ALA A 101 15.99 -13.82 6.95
N VAL A 102 15.02 -12.95 7.26
CA VAL A 102 14.55 -11.92 6.32
C VAL A 102 15.65 -10.92 6.01
N ARG A 103 16.44 -10.49 7.01
CA ARG A 103 17.58 -9.57 6.83
C ARG A 103 18.65 -10.21 5.94
N GLU A 104 19.07 -11.44 6.25
CA GLU A 104 20.05 -12.16 5.42
C GLU A 104 19.56 -12.35 3.98
N GLN A 105 18.29 -12.64 3.81
CA GLN A 105 17.69 -12.78 2.48
C GLN A 105 17.70 -11.46 1.74
N ALA A 106 17.30 -10.34 2.37
CA ALA A 106 17.32 -9.01 1.79
C ALA A 106 18.74 -8.59 1.34
N GLU A 107 19.74 -8.83 2.19
CA GLU A 107 21.15 -8.54 1.87
C GLU A 107 21.66 -9.37 0.68
N ARG A 108 21.23 -10.63 0.59
CA ARG A 108 21.59 -11.54 -0.51
C ARG A 108 20.97 -11.13 -1.84
N VAL A 109 19.65 -10.83 -1.85
CA VAL A 109 18.92 -10.59 -3.10
C VAL A 109 18.86 -9.11 -3.51
N LYS A 110 19.15 -8.19 -2.58
CA LYS A 110 19.15 -6.75 -2.78
C LYS A 110 17.89 -6.27 -3.51
N PRO A 111 16.72 -6.43 -2.90
CA PRO A 111 15.46 -6.08 -3.54
C PRO A 111 15.37 -4.55 -3.74
N ARG A 112 14.68 -4.13 -4.80
CA ARG A 112 14.30 -2.73 -4.98
C ARG A 112 13.09 -2.36 -4.12
N LEU A 113 12.25 -3.34 -3.80
CA LEU A 113 11.04 -3.17 -3.01
C LEU A 113 10.87 -4.32 -2.02
N ILE A 114 10.60 -3.99 -0.76
CA ILE A 114 10.16 -4.94 0.26
C ILE A 114 8.68 -4.72 0.51
N ILE A 115 7.88 -5.78 0.40
CA ILE A 115 6.43 -5.74 0.61
C ILE A 115 6.08 -6.50 1.88
N PHE A 116 5.32 -5.86 2.74
CA PHE A 116 4.66 -6.48 3.86
C PHE A 116 3.14 -6.37 3.69
N SER A 117 2.50 -7.51 3.36
CA SER A 117 1.05 -7.60 3.18
C SER A 117 0.52 -8.80 3.97
N PRO A 118 0.23 -8.61 5.27
CA PRO A 118 -0.10 -9.69 6.20
C PRO A 118 -1.56 -10.10 6.08
N VAL A 119 -1.94 -10.74 5.00
CA VAL A 119 -3.27 -11.35 4.88
C VAL A 119 -3.38 -12.50 5.88
N SER A 120 -4.26 -12.34 6.87
CA SER A 120 -4.50 -13.35 7.92
C SER A 120 -3.33 -13.60 8.90
N PHE A 121 -2.45 -12.64 9.08
CA PHE A 121 -1.43 -12.69 10.12
C PHE A 121 -1.94 -11.97 11.39
N PRO A 122 -2.24 -12.69 12.49
CA PRO A 122 -2.99 -12.14 13.62
C PRO A 122 -2.12 -11.44 14.66
N ARG A 123 -0.83 -11.24 14.39
CA ARG A 123 0.11 -10.65 15.35
C ARG A 123 0.41 -9.19 15.02
N THR A 124 0.68 -8.40 16.04
CA THR A 124 1.19 -7.04 15.90
C THR A 124 2.62 -7.09 15.36
N ILE A 125 2.94 -6.21 14.42
CA ILE A 125 4.25 -6.11 13.80
C ILE A 125 4.97 -4.88 14.34
N ASP A 126 6.24 -5.06 14.60
CA ASP A 126 7.17 -3.94 14.75
C ASP A 126 7.68 -3.51 13.38
N TYR A 127 7.06 -2.46 12.83
CA TYR A 127 7.43 -1.91 11.53
C TYR A 127 8.82 -1.30 11.50
N GLN A 128 9.42 -1.00 12.67
CA GLN A 128 10.78 -0.50 12.77
C GLN A 128 11.79 -1.52 12.23
N ILE A 129 11.59 -2.81 12.50
CA ILE A 129 12.45 -3.88 12.00
C ILE A 129 12.42 -3.93 10.47
N LEU A 130 11.23 -3.85 9.87
CA LEU A 130 11.09 -3.81 8.41
C LEU A 130 11.75 -2.59 7.79
N TYR A 131 11.58 -1.42 8.41
CA TYR A 131 12.21 -0.19 7.99
C TYR A 131 13.73 -0.30 8.00
N GLU A 132 14.33 -0.82 9.09
CA GLU A 132 15.78 -1.03 9.20
C GLU A 132 16.30 -1.99 8.14
N ILE A 133 15.59 -3.09 7.87
CA ILE A 133 15.96 -4.02 6.80
C ILE A 133 15.93 -3.31 5.44
N ALA A 134 14.88 -2.56 5.14
CA ALA A 134 14.75 -1.82 3.88
C ALA A 134 15.88 -0.79 3.72
N GLN A 135 16.21 -0.03 4.76
CA GLN A 135 17.31 0.93 4.75
C GLN A 135 18.68 0.26 4.53
N THR A 136 18.92 -0.90 5.13
CA THR A 136 20.19 -1.62 4.98
C THR A 136 20.51 -1.98 3.52
N VAL A 137 19.48 -2.22 2.70
CA VAL A 137 19.62 -2.66 1.30
C VAL A 137 19.19 -1.60 0.28
N ASP A 138 18.91 -0.38 0.71
CA ASP A 138 18.41 0.73 -0.13
C ASP A 138 17.14 0.36 -0.91
N ALA A 139 16.21 -0.33 -0.24
CA ALA A 139 14.93 -0.74 -0.80
C ALA A 139 13.80 0.18 -0.34
N TYR A 140 12.80 0.37 -1.20
CA TYR A 140 11.52 0.93 -0.77
C TYR A 140 10.79 -0.05 0.16
N LEU A 141 10.05 0.49 1.13
CA LEU A 141 9.17 -0.29 2.01
C LEU A 141 7.71 0.01 1.68
N TRP A 142 6.99 -1.00 1.24
CA TRP A 142 5.54 -0.95 1.05
C TRP A 142 4.83 -1.86 2.04
N VAL A 143 3.87 -1.29 2.78
CA VAL A 143 3.04 -2.01 3.75
C VAL A 143 1.57 -1.94 3.34
N ASP A 144 0.92 -3.08 3.17
CA ASP A 144 -0.54 -3.15 3.02
C ASP A 144 -1.21 -3.40 4.37
N ILE A 145 -2.09 -2.50 4.77
CA ILE A 145 -2.82 -2.58 6.05
C ILE A 145 -4.31 -2.86 5.88
N SER A 146 -4.74 -3.37 4.73
CA SER A 146 -6.18 -3.61 4.45
C SER A 146 -6.89 -4.35 5.58
N GLN A 147 -6.24 -5.35 6.18
CA GLN A 147 -6.82 -6.15 7.27
C GLN A 147 -6.90 -5.39 8.61
N SER A 148 -6.00 -4.45 8.86
CA SER A 148 -5.85 -3.76 10.14
C SER A 148 -6.13 -2.26 10.07
N VAL A 149 -6.55 -1.74 8.92
CA VAL A 149 -6.68 -0.29 8.71
C VAL A 149 -7.58 0.39 9.74
N GLY A 150 -8.68 -0.23 10.16
CA GLY A 150 -9.55 0.31 11.22
C GLY A 150 -8.86 0.36 12.59
N LEU A 151 -8.00 -0.61 12.90
CA LEU A 151 -7.21 -0.63 14.14
C LEU A 151 -6.10 0.43 14.11
N VAL A 152 -5.45 0.62 12.96
CA VAL A 152 -4.45 1.68 12.76
C VAL A 152 -5.11 3.05 12.88
N ALA A 153 -6.25 3.28 12.21
CA ALA A 153 -7.00 4.52 12.26
C ALA A 153 -7.47 4.88 13.69
N SER A 154 -7.85 3.87 14.47
CA SER A 154 -8.24 4.05 15.88
C SER A 154 -7.05 4.06 16.86
N LYS A 155 -5.82 3.97 16.37
CA LYS A 155 -4.58 3.96 17.17
C LYS A 155 -4.48 2.79 18.17
N LEU A 156 -5.17 1.68 17.90
CA LEU A 156 -5.10 0.46 18.71
C LEU A 156 -3.89 -0.40 18.38
N VAL A 157 -3.33 -0.24 17.20
CA VAL A 157 -2.08 -0.87 16.77
C VAL A 157 -1.14 0.18 16.16
N PRO A 158 0.18 -0.07 16.11
CA PRO A 158 1.14 0.84 15.48
C PRO A 158 0.81 1.14 14.03
N SER A 159 1.08 2.38 13.61
CA SER A 159 0.95 2.80 12.22
C SER A 159 2.27 2.61 11.46
N PRO A 160 2.27 1.99 10.26
CA PRO A 160 3.47 1.95 9.42
C PRO A 160 3.75 3.27 8.70
N VAL A 161 2.80 4.20 8.62
CA VAL A 161 2.88 5.41 7.79
C VAL A 161 4.14 6.25 8.04
N PRO A 162 4.63 6.45 9.28
CA PRO A 162 5.86 7.20 9.49
C PRO A 162 7.13 6.52 8.96
N LEU A 163 7.12 5.20 8.80
CA LEU A 163 8.28 4.38 8.46
C LEU A 163 8.28 3.92 7.01
N ALA A 164 7.13 3.48 6.52
CA ALA A 164 7.00 2.99 5.15
C ALA A 164 7.04 4.12 4.11
N ASP A 165 7.54 3.82 2.93
CA ASP A 165 7.52 4.74 1.79
C ASP A 165 6.14 4.80 1.15
N VAL A 166 5.45 3.64 1.16
CA VAL A 166 4.08 3.51 0.67
C VAL A 166 3.27 2.65 1.64
N VAL A 167 2.05 3.09 1.92
CA VAL A 167 1.04 2.30 2.66
C VAL A 167 -0.22 2.22 1.82
N THR A 168 -0.76 1.01 1.67
CA THR A 168 -2.01 0.79 0.93
C THR A 168 -3.06 0.15 1.81
N PHE A 169 -4.32 0.40 1.50
CA PHE A 169 -5.43 -0.29 2.12
C PHE A 169 -6.72 -0.23 1.30
N SER A 170 -7.55 -1.27 1.47
CA SER A 170 -8.93 -1.30 0.99
C SER A 170 -9.82 -0.43 1.88
N THR A 171 -10.74 0.32 1.26
CA THR A 171 -11.73 1.11 2.00
C THR A 171 -12.92 0.28 2.48
N ARG A 172 -13.12 -0.91 1.88
CA ARG A 172 -14.29 -1.76 2.14
C ARG A 172 -14.25 -2.48 3.47
N ASP A 173 -13.12 -3.10 3.80
CA ASP A 173 -13.02 -4.06 4.89
C ASP A 173 -13.34 -3.44 6.27
N SER A 174 -12.34 -3.21 7.11
CA SER A 174 -12.56 -2.69 8.47
C SER A 174 -12.97 -1.21 8.55
N LEU A 175 -12.78 -0.43 7.46
CA LEU A 175 -13.32 0.94 7.37
C LEU A 175 -14.80 0.99 6.98
N ARG A 176 -15.34 -0.11 6.43
CA ARG A 176 -16.76 -0.23 6.01
C ARG A 176 -17.20 0.87 5.03
N GLY A 177 -16.26 1.33 4.20
CA GLY A 177 -16.54 2.27 3.12
C GLY A 177 -16.98 1.57 1.84
N PRO A 178 -17.22 2.33 0.75
CA PRO A 178 -17.45 1.78 -0.58
C PRO A 178 -16.22 1.03 -1.09
N ASP A 179 -16.41 0.20 -2.14
CA ASP A 179 -15.29 -0.46 -2.80
C ASP A 179 -14.31 0.57 -3.35
N GLY A 180 -13.07 0.41 -2.98
CA GLY A 180 -11.98 1.29 -3.34
C GLY A 180 -10.70 0.97 -2.59
N ALA A 181 -9.64 1.69 -2.93
CA ALA A 181 -8.38 1.62 -2.22
C ALA A 181 -7.74 3.00 -2.10
N ILE A 182 -6.93 3.16 -1.09
CA ILE A 182 -6.14 4.37 -0.86
C ILE A 182 -4.66 3.99 -0.83
N VAL A 183 -3.84 4.82 -1.47
CA VAL A 183 -2.38 4.78 -1.37
C VAL A 183 -1.94 6.02 -0.59
N LEU A 184 -1.22 5.82 0.49
CA LEU A 184 -0.54 6.86 1.26
C LEU A 184 0.95 6.81 0.94
N THR A 185 1.59 7.96 0.79
CA THR A 185 3.02 8.04 0.49
C THR A 185 3.66 9.30 1.02
N LYS A 186 4.99 9.31 1.06
CA LYS A 186 5.82 10.46 1.42
C LYS A 186 5.81 11.52 0.30
N THR A 187 6.14 12.76 0.64
CA THR A 187 6.15 13.90 -0.29
C THR A 187 7.03 13.68 -1.52
N ASP A 188 8.21 13.08 -1.33
CA ASP A 188 9.20 12.84 -2.39
C ASP A 188 8.73 11.83 -3.46
N LEU A 189 7.80 10.94 -3.12
CA LEU A 189 7.21 9.97 -4.03
C LEU A 189 5.87 10.44 -4.63
N ALA A 190 5.26 11.51 -4.12
CA ALA A 190 3.91 11.94 -4.47
C ALA A 190 3.72 12.12 -5.99
N ALA A 191 4.58 12.91 -6.63
CA ALA A 191 4.47 13.18 -8.08
C ALA A 191 4.64 11.91 -8.93
N ARG A 192 5.52 11.01 -8.52
CA ARG A 192 5.78 9.74 -9.19
C ARG A 192 4.60 8.77 -9.06
N MET A 193 3.97 8.75 -7.89
CA MET A 193 2.77 7.96 -7.63
C MET A 193 1.56 8.51 -8.40
N ASP A 194 1.34 9.83 -8.42
CA ASP A 194 0.25 10.45 -9.17
C ASP A 194 0.38 10.20 -10.68
N ALA A 195 1.60 10.22 -11.23
CA ALA A 195 1.85 9.92 -12.64
C ALA A 195 1.57 8.46 -13.03
N ALA A 196 1.59 7.53 -12.05
CA ALA A 196 1.29 6.11 -12.29
C ALA A 196 -0.21 5.79 -12.21
N VAL A 197 -1.06 6.74 -11.82
CA VAL A 197 -2.53 6.60 -11.85
C VAL A 197 -3.00 6.86 -13.27
N ILE A 198 -3.41 5.80 -13.95
CA ILE A 198 -3.91 5.83 -15.34
C ILE A 198 -5.43 5.81 -15.31
#